data_7099df6dbcd9e9dec6e69439e5207767
#
_entry.id   7099df6dbcd9e9dec6e69439e5207767
#
_cell.length_a   1.000
_cell.length_b   1.000
_cell.length_c   1.000
_cell.angle_alpha   90.00
_cell.angle_beta   90.00
_cell.angle_gamma   90.00
#
_symmetry.space_group_name_H-M   'P 1'
#
loop_
_entity.id
_entity.type
_entity.pdbx_description
1 polymer ?
#
loop_
_entity_poly.entity_id
_entity_poly.type
_entity_poly.pdbx_seq_one_letter_code
_entity_poly.pdbx_strand_id
1 'polypeptide(L)'
;MRHMKTILTALAVLLFSGCGDRTQSPRDSGEVDGPLRIAIAGIAIESSTFSPAQTTIDGFRVTRGDEIFGAYPFLSEDSPARDRAVWLPTLRGRAIAGGIVTREAYEAMTEETLKRLEAAMPLDGLFFDIHGAMSVVGLDDPEGDLIARIREVIGTDVLVSTSMDLHGNVSERLAQESDLITSYRMAPHEDAIESKQRATDNLIDRLERGLGKPAFKAWIPVPILLPGEKTSTRIEPAQSLYAEVGPMTQRDGVTDAAIWIGYAWADEPRNHAVVMAYGDNQAAVAQAAEELAEHFWRVRHDFDFVAPTTTLDTALAAALASAAKPFIISDMGDNPTAGGAGDVTWTLAQLLERLEFENPDGPSLIYASIPGPALVEEAIGVGIGGQVDAVAGAMVDDRYSPPVRLRGVVEAIEHGDGAAETEVIVRVGS
;
A
#
# COMPACT_ATOMS: atom_id res chain seq x y z
N MET A 1 -19.53 31.48 6.91
CA MET A 1 -18.10 31.83 7.00
C MET A 1 -17.55 32.00 8.44
N ARG A 2 -18.33 32.34 9.48
CA ARG A 2 -17.83 32.46 10.87
C ARG A 2 -17.69 31.14 11.63
N HIS A 3 -18.41 30.07 11.25
CA HIS A 3 -18.34 28.76 11.90
C HIS A 3 -17.20 27.86 11.38
N MET A 4 -16.66 28.16 10.20
CA MET A 4 -15.59 27.36 9.58
C MET A 4 -14.21 27.61 10.21
N LYS A 5 -13.98 28.82 10.76
CA LYS A 5 -12.71 29.14 11.45
C LYS A 5 -12.57 28.47 12.82
N THR A 6 -13.68 28.11 13.46
CA THR A 6 -13.66 27.54 14.82
C THR A 6 -13.39 26.02 14.83
N ILE A 7 -13.61 25.33 13.72
CA ILE A 7 -13.36 23.88 13.60
C ILE A 7 -11.88 23.61 13.26
N LEU A 8 -11.23 24.49 12.51
CA LEU A 8 -9.80 24.35 12.20
C LEU A 8 -8.86 24.55 13.41
N THR A 9 -9.32 25.23 14.47
CA THR A 9 -8.52 25.40 15.69
C THR A 9 -8.36 24.11 16.51
N ALA A 10 -9.04 23.03 16.13
CA ALA A 10 -8.92 21.70 16.74
C ALA A 10 -8.02 20.72 15.94
N LEU A 11 -7.48 21.10 14.78
CA LEU A 11 -6.42 20.33 14.14
C LEU A 11 -5.15 20.54 14.98
N ALA A 12 -4.83 19.57 15.83
CA ALA A 12 -3.62 19.60 16.63
C ALA A 12 -2.41 19.45 15.71
N VAL A 13 -1.72 20.54 15.42
CA VAL A 13 -0.38 20.50 14.80
C VAL A 13 0.59 20.02 15.87
N LEU A 14 0.95 18.74 15.85
CA LEU A 14 2.05 18.24 16.68
C LEU A 14 3.36 18.57 15.98
N LEU A 15 4.00 19.63 16.42
CA LEU A 15 5.37 19.96 16.02
C LEU A 15 6.33 19.16 16.90
N PHE A 16 6.98 18.18 16.34
CA PHE A 16 8.07 17.48 16.99
C PHE A 16 9.35 18.29 16.79
N SER A 17 9.80 18.97 17.85
CA SER A 17 11.18 19.44 17.94
C SER A 17 12.03 18.25 18.39
N GLY A 18 13.05 17.88 17.65
CA GLY A 18 14.02 16.90 18.11
C GLY A 18 14.61 17.39 19.43
N CYS A 19 14.15 16.86 20.56
CA CYS A 19 14.74 17.07 21.88
C CYS A 19 16.06 16.30 21.94
N GLY A 20 17.10 16.83 21.29
CA GLY A 20 18.47 16.55 21.65
C GLY A 20 18.80 17.41 22.87
N ASP A 21 19.21 16.78 23.96
CA ASP A 21 19.74 17.44 25.14
C ASP A 21 20.91 18.35 24.72
N ARG A 22 20.73 19.67 24.82
CA ARG A 22 21.71 20.69 24.35
C ARG A 22 22.93 20.81 25.25
N THR A 23 23.51 19.68 25.67
CA THR A 23 24.77 19.66 26.44
C THR A 23 25.89 18.87 25.74
N GLN A 24 25.71 18.43 24.48
CA GLN A 24 26.86 17.99 23.69
C GLN A 24 27.30 19.13 22.78
N SER A 25 28.56 19.53 22.93
CA SER A 25 29.27 20.40 22.01
C SER A 25 29.05 19.94 20.57
N PRO A 26 28.98 20.87 19.57
CA PRO A 26 28.98 20.46 18.18
C PRO A 26 30.13 19.50 18.00
N ARG A 27 29.89 18.29 17.57
CA ARG A 27 30.97 17.45 17.03
C ARG A 27 31.61 18.30 15.95
N ASP A 28 32.88 18.56 16.07
CA ASP A 28 33.71 19.09 15.01
C ASP A 28 33.24 18.43 13.72
N SER A 29 33.11 19.18 12.62
CA SER A 29 32.81 18.73 11.28
C SER A 29 33.89 17.76 10.80
N GLY A 30 33.98 16.61 11.45
CA GLY A 30 34.83 15.51 11.06
C GLY A 30 34.18 14.79 9.89
N GLU A 31 34.89 14.71 8.79
CA GLU A 31 34.64 13.79 7.68
C GLU A 31 34.19 12.45 8.25
N VAL A 32 33.09 11.92 7.74
CA VAL A 32 32.67 10.54 8.02
C VAL A 32 33.81 9.66 7.50
N ASP A 33 34.58 9.08 8.44
CA ASP A 33 35.82 8.33 8.11
C ASP A 33 35.34 6.97 7.53
N GLY A 34 35.12 6.92 6.23
CA GLY A 34 34.68 5.73 5.49
C GLY A 34 33.39 5.91 4.67
N PRO A 35 33.04 4.91 3.87
CA PRO A 35 31.81 4.93 3.10
C PRO A 35 30.58 4.81 4.02
N LEU A 36 29.48 5.50 3.65
CA LEU A 36 28.20 5.41 4.35
C LEU A 36 27.72 3.96 4.43
N ARG A 37 27.19 3.54 5.56
CA ARG A 37 26.65 2.20 5.80
C ARG A 37 25.15 2.27 5.97
N ILE A 38 24.39 1.82 4.96
CA ILE A 38 22.93 1.93 4.91
C ILE A 38 22.31 0.53 4.85
N ALA A 39 21.51 0.20 5.85
CA ALA A 39 20.71 -1.03 5.83
C ALA A 39 19.39 -0.84 5.04
N ILE A 40 18.88 -1.96 4.52
CA ILE A 40 17.55 -2.03 3.91
C ILE A 40 16.75 -3.07 4.67
N ALA A 41 15.57 -2.68 5.19
CA ALA A 41 14.64 -3.59 5.86
C ALA A 41 13.19 -3.14 5.61
N GLY A 42 12.24 -4.07 5.76
CA GLY A 42 10.82 -3.74 5.78
C GLY A 42 9.93 -4.95 5.62
N ILE A 43 8.71 -4.81 6.13
CA ILE A 43 7.61 -5.77 5.94
C ILE A 43 6.43 -4.97 5.38
N ALA A 44 5.90 -5.41 4.24
CA ALA A 44 4.91 -4.64 3.51
C ALA A 44 3.76 -5.52 3.02
N ILE A 45 2.56 -5.16 3.42
CA ILE A 45 1.29 -5.73 2.99
C ILE A 45 0.20 -4.71 3.18
N GLU A 46 -0.84 -4.80 2.39
CA GLU A 46 -2.13 -4.16 2.57
C GLU A 46 -3.10 -5.23 3.07
N SER A 47 -3.48 -5.20 4.35
CA SER A 47 -4.24 -6.28 4.98
C SER A 47 -5.54 -5.83 5.60
N SER A 48 -6.66 -6.35 5.06
CA SER A 48 -8.00 -6.03 5.51
C SER A 48 -8.37 -6.77 6.79
N THR A 49 -8.93 -6.05 7.76
CA THR A 49 -9.54 -6.66 8.96
C THR A 49 -10.96 -7.16 8.71
N PHE A 50 -11.56 -6.81 7.57
CA PHE A 50 -12.92 -7.25 7.19
C PHE A 50 -12.92 -8.57 6.42
N SER A 51 -11.78 -8.98 5.84
CA SER A 51 -11.65 -10.30 5.22
C SER A 51 -11.62 -11.39 6.29
N PRO A 52 -12.27 -12.55 6.08
CA PRO A 52 -12.14 -13.70 6.97
C PRO A 52 -10.79 -14.42 6.82
N ALA A 53 -10.04 -14.10 5.77
CA ALA A 53 -8.72 -14.66 5.55
C ALA A 53 -7.70 -14.18 6.59
N GLN A 54 -6.67 -15.00 6.79
CA GLN A 54 -5.47 -14.61 7.54
C GLN A 54 -4.24 -14.83 6.67
N THR A 55 -3.32 -13.88 6.71
CA THR A 55 -2.06 -13.98 6.00
C THR A 55 -1.00 -14.58 6.90
N THR A 56 -0.57 -15.80 6.58
CA THR A 56 0.52 -16.51 7.26
C THR A 56 1.87 -16.18 6.64
N ILE A 57 2.96 -16.74 7.18
CA ILE A 57 4.32 -16.54 6.64
C ILE A 57 4.44 -17.00 5.17
N ASP A 58 3.70 -18.02 4.77
CA ASP A 58 3.71 -18.55 3.40
C ASP A 58 3.06 -17.58 2.40
N GLY A 59 2.24 -16.63 2.86
CA GLY A 59 1.70 -15.55 2.05
C GLY A 59 2.73 -14.45 1.73
N PHE A 60 3.90 -14.48 2.38
CA PHE A 60 4.96 -13.50 2.16
C PHE A 60 6.08 -14.06 1.29
N ARG A 61 6.46 -13.29 0.27
CA ARG A 61 7.76 -13.46 -0.36
C ARG A 61 8.81 -12.76 0.50
N VAL A 62 9.57 -13.53 1.27
CA VAL A 62 10.63 -13.02 2.14
C VAL A 62 11.97 -13.14 1.42
N THR A 63 12.56 -12.00 1.04
CA THR A 63 13.89 -11.90 0.42
C THR A 63 14.94 -11.43 1.42
N ARG A 64 16.18 -11.84 1.22
CA ARG A 64 17.29 -11.61 2.15
C ARG A 64 18.58 -11.28 1.40
N GLY A 65 19.43 -10.47 2.01
CA GLY A 65 20.71 -10.12 1.41
C GLY A 65 20.55 -9.53 0.02
N ASP A 66 21.45 -9.86 -0.89
CA ASP A 66 21.53 -9.23 -2.22
C ASP A 66 20.29 -9.45 -3.10
N GLU A 67 19.47 -10.45 -2.83
CA GLU A 67 18.19 -10.64 -3.55
C GLU A 67 17.25 -9.43 -3.40
N ILE A 68 17.40 -8.66 -2.31
CA ILE A 68 16.59 -7.48 -2.04
C ILE A 68 16.79 -6.39 -3.11
N PHE A 69 17.99 -6.29 -3.70
CA PHE A 69 18.27 -5.30 -4.74
C PHE A 69 17.40 -5.47 -5.99
N GLY A 70 16.95 -6.68 -6.27
CA GLY A 70 16.02 -6.93 -7.37
C GLY A 70 14.68 -6.18 -7.28
N ALA A 71 14.34 -5.66 -6.08
CA ALA A 71 13.17 -4.83 -5.87
C ALA A 71 13.40 -3.32 -6.16
N TYR A 72 14.65 -2.90 -6.37
CA TYR A 72 15.04 -1.49 -6.47
C TYR A 72 15.92 -1.26 -7.72
N PRO A 73 15.33 -1.00 -8.90
CA PRO A 73 16.10 -0.75 -10.13
C PRO A 73 17.13 0.37 -9.98
N PHE A 74 16.86 1.37 -9.12
CA PHE A 74 17.76 2.47 -8.81
C PHE A 74 18.96 2.08 -7.92
N LEU A 75 19.02 0.82 -7.44
CA LEU A 75 20.15 0.22 -6.72
C LEU A 75 20.75 -0.96 -7.50
N SER A 76 20.52 -1.06 -8.81
CA SER A 76 21.19 -2.04 -9.67
C SER A 76 22.72 -1.82 -9.67
N GLU A 77 23.47 -2.85 -10.09
CA GLU A 77 24.95 -2.79 -10.08
C GLU A 77 25.52 -1.59 -10.85
N ASP A 78 24.85 -1.18 -11.93
CA ASP A 78 25.27 -0.04 -12.76
C ASP A 78 24.69 1.32 -12.31
N SER A 79 23.94 1.36 -11.22
CA SER A 79 23.28 2.58 -10.75
C SER A 79 24.25 3.46 -9.93
N PRO A 80 24.33 4.77 -10.21
CA PRO A 80 25.13 5.70 -9.40
C PRO A 80 24.77 5.70 -7.90
N ALA A 81 23.52 5.45 -7.54
CA ALA A 81 23.09 5.39 -6.16
C ALA A 81 23.68 4.17 -5.42
N ARG A 82 24.04 3.11 -6.17
CA ARG A 82 24.67 1.92 -5.61
C ARG A 82 26.07 2.24 -5.05
N ASP A 83 26.82 3.10 -5.71
CA ASP A 83 28.19 3.44 -5.35
C ASP A 83 28.28 4.47 -4.21
N ARG A 84 27.17 5.12 -3.84
CA ARG A 84 27.15 6.16 -2.80
C ARG A 84 27.22 5.61 -1.37
N ALA A 85 26.97 4.31 -1.16
CA ALA A 85 26.97 3.69 0.16
C ALA A 85 27.36 2.21 0.11
N VAL A 86 27.81 1.68 1.23
CA VAL A 86 27.85 0.25 1.50
C VAL A 86 26.43 -0.15 1.92
N TRP A 87 25.71 -0.75 1.00
CA TRP A 87 24.36 -1.24 1.22
C TRP A 87 24.38 -2.57 1.96
N LEU A 88 23.59 -2.67 3.02
CA LEU A 88 23.47 -3.81 3.91
C LEU A 88 22.01 -4.31 3.93
N PRO A 89 21.57 -4.96 2.83
CA PRO A 89 20.20 -5.47 2.75
C PRO A 89 20.00 -6.61 3.75
N THR A 90 18.97 -6.50 4.59
CA THR A 90 18.73 -7.42 5.71
C THR A 90 17.58 -8.38 5.42
N LEU A 91 16.35 -7.91 5.56
CA LEU A 91 15.14 -8.66 5.27
C LEU A 91 14.08 -7.76 4.63
N ARG A 92 13.45 -8.25 3.58
CA ARG A 92 12.27 -7.63 2.95
C ARG A 92 11.17 -8.69 2.83
N GLY A 93 10.12 -8.54 3.63
CA GLY A 93 8.86 -9.30 3.52
C GLY A 93 7.85 -8.54 2.66
N ARG A 94 7.33 -9.16 1.60
CA ARG A 94 6.30 -8.57 0.76
C ARG A 94 5.21 -9.58 0.49
N ALA A 95 3.96 -9.22 0.80
CA ALA A 95 2.77 -9.96 0.38
C ALA A 95 1.93 -9.11 -0.58
N ILE A 96 1.11 -9.76 -1.38
CA ILE A 96 -0.02 -9.11 -2.06
C ILE A 96 -1.05 -8.69 -1.00
N ALA A 97 -2.00 -7.85 -1.37
CA ALA A 97 -3.10 -7.49 -0.48
C ALA A 97 -3.86 -8.75 -0.02
N GLY A 98 -4.30 -8.77 1.24
CA GLY A 98 -4.93 -9.96 1.82
C GLY A 98 -5.66 -9.68 3.14
N GLY A 99 -5.94 -10.73 3.90
CA GLY A 99 -6.49 -10.62 5.24
C GLY A 99 -5.44 -10.28 6.31
N ILE A 100 -5.90 -10.11 7.53
CA ILE A 100 -5.06 -9.76 8.70
C ILE A 100 -3.89 -10.73 8.85
N VAL A 101 -2.69 -10.20 9.11
CA VAL A 101 -1.48 -11.00 9.30
C VAL A 101 -1.53 -11.75 10.64
N THR A 102 -1.15 -13.03 10.64
CA THR A 102 -1.05 -13.78 11.89
C THR A 102 0.07 -13.22 12.76
N ARG A 103 -0.11 -13.29 14.08
CA ARG A 103 0.90 -12.83 15.04
C ARG A 103 2.22 -13.56 14.86
N GLU A 104 2.17 -14.85 14.60
CA GLU A 104 3.33 -15.71 14.39
C GLU A 104 4.15 -15.29 13.17
N ALA A 105 3.48 -14.97 12.05
CA ALA A 105 4.16 -14.50 10.83
C ALA A 105 4.87 -13.16 11.06
N TYR A 106 4.18 -12.23 11.72
CA TYR A 106 4.76 -10.92 12.07
C TYR A 106 5.97 -11.07 12.98
N GLU A 107 5.87 -11.82 14.09
CA GLU A 107 6.97 -12.00 15.04
C GLU A 107 8.17 -12.70 14.39
N ALA A 108 7.94 -13.74 13.61
CA ALA A 108 9.03 -14.45 12.93
C ALA A 108 9.86 -13.54 12.00
N MET A 109 9.17 -12.71 11.18
CA MET A 109 9.87 -11.76 10.30
C MET A 109 10.52 -10.62 11.09
N THR A 110 9.87 -10.14 12.14
CA THR A 110 10.41 -9.09 13.01
C THR A 110 11.68 -9.54 13.71
N GLU A 111 11.66 -10.70 14.37
CA GLU A 111 12.83 -11.24 15.07
C GLU A 111 14.02 -11.47 14.12
N GLU A 112 13.77 -11.98 12.91
CA GLU A 112 14.81 -12.14 11.91
C GLU A 112 15.36 -10.80 11.44
N THR A 113 14.49 -9.80 11.23
CA THR A 113 14.88 -8.42 10.85
C THR A 113 15.80 -7.82 11.91
N LEU A 114 15.42 -7.88 13.19
CA LEU A 114 16.20 -7.33 14.30
C LEU A 114 17.58 -8.00 14.39
N LYS A 115 17.65 -9.33 14.32
CA LYS A 115 18.90 -10.08 14.35
C LYS A 115 19.83 -9.71 13.18
N ARG A 116 19.28 -9.49 11.98
CA ARG A 116 20.07 -9.11 10.81
C ARG A 116 20.56 -7.68 10.91
N LEU A 117 19.75 -6.76 11.45
CA LEU A 117 20.16 -5.38 11.71
C LEU A 117 21.28 -5.32 12.77
N GLU A 118 21.16 -6.08 13.85
CA GLU A 118 22.21 -6.19 14.87
C GLU A 118 23.54 -6.65 14.26
N ALA A 119 23.52 -7.65 13.38
CA ALA A 119 24.70 -8.14 12.68
C ALA A 119 25.28 -7.14 11.65
N ALA A 120 24.47 -6.20 11.17
CA ALA A 120 24.89 -5.17 10.23
C ALA A 120 25.51 -3.94 10.90
N MET A 121 25.41 -3.78 12.21
CA MET A 121 25.96 -2.63 12.94
C MET A 121 27.49 -2.49 12.79
N PRO A 122 28.06 -1.28 12.85
CA PRO A 122 27.40 0.00 12.97
C PRO A 122 26.75 0.46 11.64
N LEU A 123 25.70 1.27 11.73
CA LEU A 123 24.95 1.84 10.60
C LEU A 123 24.93 3.37 10.69
N ASP A 124 24.94 4.05 9.53
CA ASP A 124 24.67 5.47 9.39
C ASP A 124 23.19 5.73 9.06
N GLY A 125 22.58 4.83 8.27
CA GLY A 125 21.21 4.95 7.84
C GLY A 125 20.46 3.62 7.71
N LEU A 126 19.14 3.73 7.71
CA LEU A 126 18.19 2.63 7.40
C LEU A 126 17.18 3.11 6.37
N PHE A 127 17.09 2.43 5.24
CA PHE A 127 15.95 2.52 4.34
C PHE A 127 14.89 1.51 4.79
N PHE A 128 13.77 2.02 5.32
CA PHE A 128 12.66 1.25 5.87
C PHE A 128 11.50 1.24 4.88
N ASP A 129 11.41 0.16 4.05
CA ASP A 129 10.42 -0.01 2.98
C ASP A 129 9.19 -0.77 3.50
N ILE A 130 8.12 -0.05 3.78
CA ILE A 130 6.84 -0.59 4.27
C ILE A 130 5.68 -0.21 3.35
N HIS A 131 4.49 -0.76 3.61
CA HIS A 131 3.25 -0.30 2.98
C HIS A 131 2.57 0.78 3.82
N GLY A 132 2.41 0.54 5.11
CA GLY A 132 1.66 1.37 6.05
C GLY A 132 0.23 0.89 6.32
N ALA A 133 -0.18 -0.23 5.70
CA ALA A 133 -1.52 -0.80 5.86
C ALA A 133 -1.49 -2.25 6.38
N MET A 134 -0.45 -2.62 7.12
CA MET A 134 -0.36 -3.93 7.75
C MET A 134 -1.22 -3.97 9.00
N SER A 135 -2.18 -4.90 9.06
CA SER A 135 -2.92 -5.27 10.26
C SER A 135 -2.41 -6.60 10.78
N VAL A 136 -2.20 -6.72 12.10
CA VAL A 136 -1.70 -7.93 12.75
C VAL A 136 -2.62 -8.33 13.90
N VAL A 137 -2.92 -9.61 14.02
CA VAL A 137 -3.77 -10.12 15.12
C VAL A 137 -3.25 -9.66 16.48
N GLY A 138 -4.07 -8.89 17.20
CA GLY A 138 -3.77 -8.39 18.54
C GLY A 138 -2.72 -7.27 18.60
N LEU A 139 -2.55 -6.51 17.51
CA LEU A 139 -1.62 -5.38 17.46
C LEU A 139 -2.25 -4.21 16.69
N ASP A 140 -2.43 -3.07 17.33
CA ASP A 140 -3.13 -1.90 16.76
C ASP A 140 -2.27 -1.06 15.80
N ASP A 141 -0.93 -1.16 15.89
CA ASP A 141 0.03 -0.37 15.11
C ASP A 141 1.29 -1.19 14.79
N PRO A 142 1.21 -2.14 13.85
CA PRO A 142 2.33 -3.04 13.55
C PRO A 142 3.58 -2.34 13.01
N GLU A 143 3.42 -1.33 12.13
CA GLU A 143 4.56 -0.62 11.59
C GLU A 143 5.22 0.27 12.63
N GLY A 144 4.43 0.90 13.52
CA GLY A 144 4.96 1.64 14.66
C GLY A 144 5.64 0.75 15.70
N ASP A 145 5.12 -0.47 15.92
CA ASP A 145 5.78 -1.48 16.77
C ASP A 145 7.11 -1.94 16.14
N LEU A 146 7.10 -2.26 14.86
CA LEU A 146 8.29 -2.74 14.14
C LEU A 146 9.43 -1.70 14.19
N ILE A 147 9.14 -0.44 13.82
CA ILE A 147 10.18 0.59 13.83
C ILE A 147 10.68 0.91 15.24
N ALA A 148 9.83 0.88 16.26
CA ALA A 148 10.27 1.08 17.64
C ALA A 148 11.22 -0.03 18.10
N ARG A 149 10.92 -1.29 17.79
CA ARG A 149 11.81 -2.45 18.07
C ARG A 149 13.11 -2.36 17.26
N ILE A 150 13.04 -1.89 16.01
CA ILE A 150 14.25 -1.61 15.22
C ILE A 150 15.10 -0.54 15.89
N ARG A 151 14.50 0.53 16.42
CA ARG A 151 15.22 1.60 17.17
C ARG A 151 15.95 1.08 18.41
N GLU A 152 15.39 0.09 19.10
CA GLU A 152 16.07 -0.56 20.23
C GLU A 152 17.40 -1.21 19.81
N VAL A 153 17.50 -1.70 18.58
CA VAL A 153 18.71 -2.33 18.02
C VAL A 153 19.67 -1.32 17.43
N ILE A 154 19.18 -0.42 16.56
CA ILE A 154 20.06 0.49 15.81
C ILE A 154 20.37 1.79 16.55
N GLY A 155 19.60 2.11 17.60
CA GLY A 155 19.73 3.36 18.37
C GLY A 155 19.05 4.55 17.69
N THR A 156 19.18 5.71 18.35
CA THR A 156 18.55 6.95 17.90
C THR A 156 19.39 7.74 16.90
N ASP A 157 20.68 7.47 16.78
CA ASP A 157 21.61 8.24 15.92
C ASP A 157 21.54 7.82 14.45
N VAL A 158 21.12 6.58 14.16
CA VAL A 158 20.93 6.08 12.78
C VAL A 158 19.78 6.82 12.12
N LEU A 159 20.02 7.40 10.95
CA LEU A 159 18.97 8.12 10.19
C LEU A 159 18.03 7.13 9.51
N VAL A 160 16.74 7.17 9.83
CA VAL A 160 15.73 6.28 9.24
C VAL A 160 14.91 7.02 8.19
N SER A 161 14.95 6.51 6.96
CA SER A 161 14.09 6.96 5.87
C SER A 161 13.06 5.90 5.52
N THR A 162 11.79 6.27 5.56
CA THR A 162 10.64 5.39 5.34
C THR A 162 9.96 5.72 4.02
N SER A 163 9.66 4.71 3.20
CA SER A 163 8.81 4.84 2.02
C SER A 163 7.52 4.05 2.20
N MET A 164 6.39 4.66 1.84
CA MET A 164 5.05 4.10 2.03
C MET A 164 4.15 4.31 0.82
N ASP A 165 3.11 3.49 0.74
CA ASP A 165 1.94 3.76 -0.11
C ASP A 165 1.13 4.93 0.47
N LEU A 166 0.45 5.69 -0.40
CA LEU A 166 -0.44 6.77 0.03
C LEU A 166 -1.72 6.27 0.73
N HIS A 167 -2.06 4.97 0.58
CA HIS A 167 -3.13 4.31 1.31
C HIS A 167 -2.65 3.71 2.64
N GLY A 168 -1.49 4.12 3.14
CA GLY A 168 -0.99 3.74 4.45
C GLY A 168 -1.59 4.57 5.59
N ASN A 169 -1.58 3.98 6.78
CA ASN A 169 -1.92 4.63 8.05
C ASN A 169 -0.63 5.10 8.74
N VAL A 170 -0.53 6.38 9.05
CA VAL A 170 0.64 6.96 9.73
C VAL A 170 0.28 7.28 11.18
N SER A 171 0.61 6.36 12.07
CA SER A 171 0.47 6.60 13.51
C SER A 171 1.44 7.68 14.01
N GLU A 172 1.14 8.28 15.15
CA GLU A 172 2.06 9.19 15.82
C GLU A 172 3.41 8.52 16.11
N ARG A 173 3.39 7.23 16.54
CA ARG A 173 4.58 6.43 16.81
C ARG A 173 5.43 6.28 15.55
N LEU A 174 4.83 5.85 14.43
CA LEU A 174 5.54 5.72 13.17
C LEU A 174 6.17 7.05 12.72
N ALA A 175 5.42 8.16 12.87
CA ALA A 175 5.88 9.50 12.55
C ALA A 175 7.03 9.98 13.44
N GLN A 176 7.04 9.58 14.72
CA GLN A 176 8.12 9.94 15.67
C GLN A 176 9.39 9.14 15.39
N GLU A 177 9.28 7.83 15.19
CA GLU A 177 10.42 6.92 15.06
C GLU A 177 11.08 6.96 13.66
N SER A 178 10.35 7.38 12.61
CA SER A 178 10.91 7.64 11.28
C SER A 178 11.40 9.07 11.18
N ASP A 179 12.65 9.27 10.72
CA ASP A 179 13.22 10.64 10.59
C ASP A 179 12.79 11.31 9.28
N LEU A 180 12.82 10.56 8.17
CA LEU A 180 12.39 10.96 6.84
C LEU A 180 11.24 10.03 6.44
N ILE A 181 10.13 10.58 5.96
CA ILE A 181 8.98 9.76 5.59
C ILE A 181 8.40 10.24 4.26
N THR A 182 8.31 9.34 3.31
CA THR A 182 7.96 9.60 1.92
C THR A 182 6.77 8.73 1.52
N SER A 183 5.83 9.28 0.77
CA SER A 183 4.68 8.56 0.22
C SER A 183 4.67 8.61 -1.30
N TYR A 184 3.98 7.67 -1.93
CA TYR A 184 3.59 7.78 -3.32
C TYR A 184 2.72 9.03 -3.50
N ARG A 185 2.77 9.63 -4.70
CA ARG A 185 1.99 10.82 -5.04
C ARG A 185 0.96 10.54 -6.12
N MET A 186 0.87 9.28 -6.55
CA MET A 186 -0.03 8.84 -7.62
C MET A 186 -0.88 7.64 -7.21
N ALA A 187 -2.14 7.68 -7.56
CA ALA A 187 -3.06 6.56 -7.56
C ALA A 187 -3.77 6.50 -8.93
N PRO A 188 -3.53 5.51 -9.78
CA PRO A 188 -2.67 4.33 -9.57
C PRO A 188 -1.18 4.65 -9.31
N HIS A 189 -0.47 3.74 -8.66
CA HIS A 189 0.88 3.89 -8.10
C HIS A 189 1.99 3.85 -9.17
N GLU A 190 1.90 4.70 -10.19
CA GLU A 190 2.88 4.76 -11.29
C GLU A 190 4.24 5.29 -10.81
N ASP A 191 4.27 6.02 -9.68
CA ASP A 191 5.45 6.60 -9.07
C ASP A 191 6.01 5.80 -7.88
N ALA A 192 5.63 4.53 -7.72
CA ALA A 192 6.06 3.73 -6.57
C ALA A 192 7.59 3.57 -6.49
N ILE A 193 8.26 3.33 -7.62
CA ILE A 193 9.72 3.20 -7.68
C ILE A 193 10.40 4.55 -7.47
N GLU A 194 9.92 5.61 -8.11
CA GLU A 194 10.43 6.97 -7.96
C GLU A 194 10.30 7.47 -6.51
N SER A 195 9.21 7.10 -5.83
CA SER A 195 9.01 7.46 -4.42
C SER A 195 9.98 6.74 -3.48
N LYS A 196 10.28 5.46 -3.74
CA LYS A 196 11.32 4.72 -3.01
C LYS A 196 12.70 5.28 -3.28
N GLN A 197 12.99 5.64 -4.52
CA GLN A 197 14.22 6.33 -4.89
C GLN A 197 14.33 7.68 -4.17
N ARG A 198 13.28 8.51 -4.16
CA ARG A 198 13.25 9.79 -3.45
C ARG A 198 13.53 9.63 -1.95
N ALA A 199 12.92 8.61 -1.30
CA ALA A 199 13.20 8.31 0.10
C ALA A 199 14.69 7.94 0.33
N THR A 200 15.26 7.20 -0.59
CA THR A 200 16.68 6.78 -0.55
C THR A 200 17.60 7.97 -0.82
N ASP A 201 17.29 8.80 -1.81
CA ASP A 201 18.09 9.99 -2.14
C ASP A 201 18.07 11.00 -0.99
N ASN A 202 16.90 11.25 -0.36
CA ASN A 202 16.80 12.11 0.82
C ASN A 202 17.67 11.60 1.97
N LEU A 203 17.75 10.28 2.18
CA LEU A 203 18.60 9.67 3.19
C LEU A 203 20.08 9.90 2.91
N ILE A 204 20.52 9.54 1.70
CA ILE A 204 21.93 9.65 1.30
C ILE A 204 22.38 11.12 1.32
N ASP A 205 21.59 12.02 0.74
CA ASP A 205 21.94 13.46 0.67
C ASP A 205 22.11 14.08 2.05
N ARG A 206 21.27 13.71 3.02
CA ARG A 206 21.41 14.21 4.39
C ARG A 206 22.64 13.65 5.08
N LEU A 207 22.94 12.36 4.88
CA LEU A 207 24.14 11.71 5.44
C LEU A 207 25.42 12.29 4.84
N GLU A 208 25.52 12.41 3.52
CA GLU A 208 26.70 12.99 2.83
C GLU A 208 26.97 14.44 3.24
N ARG A 209 25.91 15.20 3.49
CA ARG A 209 26.02 16.60 3.92
C ARG A 209 26.18 16.78 5.43
N GLY A 210 26.18 15.69 6.19
CA GLY A 210 26.28 15.73 7.65
C GLY A 210 25.11 16.46 8.35
N LEU A 211 23.92 16.51 7.73
CA LEU A 211 22.78 17.25 8.25
C LEU A 211 22.05 16.50 9.36
N GLY A 212 22.21 15.19 9.46
CA GLY A 212 21.53 14.37 10.44
C GLY A 212 20.01 14.38 10.28
N LYS A 213 19.29 14.26 11.39
CA LYS A 213 17.81 14.30 11.41
C LYS A 213 17.28 15.68 11.01
N PRO A 214 16.14 15.76 10.31
CA PRO A 214 15.45 17.03 10.14
C PRO A 214 15.14 17.69 11.50
N ALA A 215 15.39 18.98 11.59
CA ALA A 215 15.17 19.70 12.84
C ALA A 215 13.68 19.78 13.24
N PHE A 216 12.80 19.71 12.24
CA PHE A 216 11.35 19.83 12.43
C PHE A 216 10.58 18.83 11.57
N LYS A 217 9.53 18.24 12.17
CA LYS A 217 8.50 17.46 11.49
C LYS A 217 7.12 17.97 11.93
N ALA A 218 6.23 18.16 10.99
CA ALA A 218 4.81 18.40 11.22
C ALA A 218 4.03 17.14 10.85
N TRP A 219 3.21 16.64 11.75
CA TRP A 219 2.28 15.54 11.55
C TRP A 219 0.87 16.03 11.87
N ILE A 220 -0.02 16.01 10.89
CA ILE A 220 -1.39 16.52 11.01
C ILE A 220 -2.36 15.39 10.68
N PRO A 221 -3.01 14.79 11.68
CA PRO A 221 -4.11 13.85 11.43
C PRO A 221 -5.31 14.61 10.90
N VAL A 222 -5.80 14.21 9.73
CA VAL A 222 -6.99 14.78 9.11
C VAL A 222 -8.13 13.79 9.29
N PRO A 223 -9.24 14.16 9.95
CA PRO A 223 -10.32 13.21 10.25
C PRO A 223 -11.17 12.91 9.00
N ILE A 224 -10.53 12.27 8.05
CA ILE A 224 -11.09 11.80 6.77
C ILE A 224 -10.85 10.30 6.69
N LEU A 225 -11.84 9.55 6.23
CA LEU A 225 -11.76 8.16 5.88
C LEU A 225 -12.37 7.99 4.49
N LEU A 226 -11.54 7.59 3.52
CA LEU A 226 -11.94 7.39 2.14
C LEU A 226 -11.47 6.00 1.67
N PRO A 227 -12.33 5.27 0.92
CA PRO A 227 -11.86 4.09 0.23
C PRO A 227 -10.91 4.48 -0.91
N GLY A 228 -9.87 3.68 -1.14
CA GLY A 228 -8.85 3.95 -2.16
C GLY A 228 -9.44 4.15 -3.57
N GLU A 229 -10.55 3.48 -3.86
CA GLU A 229 -11.27 3.55 -5.14
C GLU A 229 -11.80 4.96 -5.49
N LYS A 230 -11.90 5.85 -4.49
CA LYS A 230 -12.30 7.26 -4.68
C LYS A 230 -11.12 8.23 -4.76
N THR A 231 -9.89 7.76 -4.67
CA THR A 231 -8.73 8.61 -4.44
C THR A 231 -7.78 8.68 -5.62
N SER A 232 -8.28 8.37 -6.83
CA SER A 232 -7.47 8.46 -8.04
C SER A 232 -6.95 9.87 -8.27
N THR A 233 -5.63 10.00 -8.36
CA THR A 233 -4.95 11.27 -8.66
C THR A 233 -5.04 11.69 -10.14
N ARG A 234 -5.75 10.91 -10.96
CA ARG A 234 -6.04 11.24 -12.36
C ARG A 234 -7.26 12.14 -12.53
N ILE A 235 -8.07 12.29 -11.47
CA ILE A 235 -9.28 13.12 -11.46
C ILE A 235 -9.29 14.05 -10.24
N GLU A 236 -10.11 15.12 -10.35
CA GLU A 236 -10.38 16.00 -9.22
C GLU A 236 -11.20 15.29 -8.12
N PRO A 237 -11.01 15.65 -6.85
CA PRO A 237 -10.11 16.71 -6.35
C PRO A 237 -8.68 16.21 -6.06
N ALA A 238 -8.41 14.89 -6.13
CA ALA A 238 -7.10 14.33 -5.81
C ALA A 238 -6.01 14.85 -6.76
N GLN A 239 -6.32 15.07 -8.03
CA GLN A 239 -5.37 15.59 -9.03
C GLN A 239 -4.76 16.93 -8.58
N SER A 240 -5.60 17.92 -8.27
CA SER A 240 -5.13 19.23 -7.79
C SER A 240 -4.48 19.16 -6.41
N LEU A 241 -5.02 18.37 -5.50
CA LEU A 241 -4.48 18.21 -4.14
C LEU A 241 -3.05 17.66 -4.16
N TYR A 242 -2.81 16.58 -4.87
CA TYR A 242 -1.48 15.96 -4.95
C TYR A 242 -0.49 16.77 -5.80
N ALA A 243 -0.98 17.56 -6.77
CA ALA A 243 -0.14 18.48 -7.53
C ALA A 243 0.51 19.58 -6.65
N GLU A 244 -0.06 19.90 -5.50
CA GLU A 244 0.50 20.88 -4.55
C GLU A 244 1.70 20.33 -3.76
N VAL A 245 1.86 19.01 -3.63
CA VAL A 245 2.95 18.40 -2.85
C VAL A 245 4.32 18.78 -3.42
N GLY A 246 4.51 18.69 -4.73
CA GLY A 246 5.77 19.05 -5.38
C GLY A 246 6.23 20.49 -5.08
N PRO A 247 5.40 21.52 -5.29
CA PRO A 247 5.70 22.91 -4.90
C PRO A 247 6.07 23.10 -3.43
N MET A 248 5.45 22.34 -2.50
CA MET A 248 5.80 22.42 -1.07
C MET A 248 7.25 22.00 -0.81
N THR A 249 7.73 20.96 -1.51
CA THR A 249 9.11 20.47 -1.36
C THR A 249 10.17 21.41 -1.97
N GLN A 250 9.76 22.41 -2.74
CA GLN A 250 10.65 23.44 -3.28
C GLN A 250 10.81 24.65 -2.34
N ARG A 251 10.08 24.70 -1.23
CA ARG A 251 10.21 25.76 -0.23
C ARG A 251 11.53 25.61 0.53
N ASP A 252 12.22 26.71 0.74
CA ASP A 252 13.48 26.72 1.48
C ASP A 252 13.29 26.16 2.89
N GLY A 253 14.08 25.13 3.21
CA GLY A 253 14.04 24.44 4.49
C GLY A 253 12.94 23.36 4.64
N VAL A 254 12.19 23.03 3.59
CA VAL A 254 11.34 21.83 3.50
C VAL A 254 12.10 20.76 2.72
N THR A 255 12.31 19.60 3.32
CA THR A 255 12.99 18.46 2.64
C THR A 255 12.00 17.64 1.83
N ASP A 256 10.85 17.25 2.42
CA ASP A 256 9.76 16.58 1.72
C ASP A 256 8.42 16.85 2.41
N ALA A 257 7.33 16.57 1.68
CA ALA A 257 5.96 16.61 2.17
C ALA A 257 5.16 15.46 1.54
N ALA A 258 4.15 14.98 2.25
CA ALA A 258 3.36 13.84 1.81
C ALA A 258 1.92 13.91 2.36
N ILE A 259 1.00 13.28 1.62
CA ILE A 259 -0.40 13.11 1.97
C ILE A 259 -0.67 11.61 1.99
N TRP A 260 -1.24 11.11 3.08
CA TRP A 260 -1.80 9.77 3.19
C TRP A 260 -3.31 9.84 3.27
N ILE A 261 -3.97 9.01 2.49
CA ILE A 261 -5.43 8.84 2.52
C ILE A 261 -5.84 7.98 3.72
N GLY A 262 -4.97 7.08 4.16
CA GLY A 262 -5.31 6.02 5.08
C GLY A 262 -5.85 4.79 4.37
N TYR A 263 -6.12 3.73 5.11
CA TYR A 263 -6.59 2.46 4.58
C TYR A 263 -7.95 2.09 5.18
N ALA A 264 -9.02 2.39 4.46
CA ALA A 264 -10.40 2.27 4.95
C ALA A 264 -10.85 0.83 5.26
N TRP A 265 -10.13 -0.17 4.75
CA TRP A 265 -10.48 -1.58 4.91
C TRP A 265 -9.84 -2.25 6.14
N ALA A 266 -9.34 -1.44 7.07
CA ALA A 266 -8.87 -1.86 8.38
C ALA A 266 -9.62 -1.11 9.49
N ASP A 267 -10.25 -1.83 10.42
CA ASP A 267 -10.88 -1.25 11.62
C ASP A 267 -9.82 -1.10 12.72
N GLU A 268 -9.03 -0.04 12.60
CA GLU A 268 -7.90 0.25 13.48
C GLU A 268 -7.95 1.69 13.99
N PRO A 269 -7.48 1.96 15.24
CA PRO A 269 -7.48 3.31 15.82
C PRO A 269 -6.69 4.35 15.02
N ARG A 270 -5.65 3.92 14.28
CA ARG A 270 -4.78 4.78 13.46
C ARG A 270 -5.34 5.06 12.06
N ASN A 271 -6.52 4.53 11.72
CA ASN A 271 -7.08 4.64 10.39
C ASN A 271 -7.74 6.01 10.15
N HIS A 272 -6.96 6.93 9.63
CA HIS A 272 -7.38 8.26 9.19
C HIS A 272 -6.35 8.82 8.20
N ALA A 273 -6.76 9.86 7.46
CA ALA A 273 -5.83 10.58 6.61
C ALA A 273 -4.79 11.36 7.43
N VAL A 274 -3.60 11.52 6.86
CA VAL A 274 -2.49 12.25 7.48
C VAL A 274 -1.80 13.12 6.44
N VAL A 275 -1.37 14.30 6.86
CA VAL A 275 -0.44 15.14 6.12
C VAL A 275 0.82 15.32 6.95
N MET A 276 1.98 15.15 6.31
CA MET A 276 3.27 15.43 6.94
C MET A 276 4.14 16.32 6.07
N ALA A 277 4.99 17.08 6.73
CA ALA A 277 6.14 17.74 6.13
C ALA A 277 7.32 17.70 7.11
N TYR A 278 8.53 17.70 6.60
CA TYR A 278 9.74 17.74 7.43
C TYR A 278 10.86 18.52 6.75
N GLY A 279 11.79 19.03 7.55
CA GLY A 279 12.91 19.84 7.08
C GLY A 279 13.60 20.61 8.21
N ASP A 280 14.32 21.64 7.84
CA ASP A 280 15.18 22.38 8.78
C ASP A 280 14.68 23.81 9.07
N ASN A 281 13.55 24.23 8.50
CA ASN A 281 12.88 25.50 8.78
C ASN A 281 11.50 25.27 9.38
N GLN A 282 11.33 25.56 10.67
CA GLN A 282 10.07 25.31 11.40
C GLN A 282 8.86 25.95 10.75
N ALA A 283 8.95 27.22 10.38
CA ALA A 283 7.83 27.95 9.82
C ALA A 283 7.42 27.41 8.44
N ALA A 284 8.40 27.09 7.58
CA ALA A 284 8.14 26.54 6.26
C ALA A 284 7.54 25.13 6.33
N VAL A 285 8.04 24.28 7.24
CA VAL A 285 7.53 22.91 7.48
C VAL A 285 6.09 22.97 8.01
N ALA A 286 5.82 23.77 9.03
CA ALA A 286 4.47 23.92 9.59
C ALA A 286 3.50 24.44 8.53
N GLN A 287 3.85 25.50 7.82
CA GLN A 287 3.00 26.10 6.80
C GLN A 287 2.72 25.13 5.64
N ALA A 288 3.72 24.36 5.18
CA ALA A 288 3.53 23.37 4.11
C ALA A 288 2.51 22.29 4.52
N ALA A 289 2.65 21.75 5.73
CA ALA A 289 1.73 20.74 6.25
C ALA A 289 0.31 21.30 6.46
N GLU A 290 0.19 22.51 7.04
CA GLU A 290 -1.11 23.17 7.28
C GLU A 290 -1.85 23.44 5.96
N GLU A 291 -1.19 24.01 4.95
CA GLU A 291 -1.81 24.33 3.66
C GLU A 291 -2.34 23.07 2.96
N LEU A 292 -1.56 21.99 2.95
CA LEU A 292 -1.99 20.70 2.37
C LEU A 292 -3.17 20.09 3.17
N ALA A 293 -3.10 20.11 4.50
CA ALA A 293 -4.17 19.58 5.34
C ALA A 293 -5.48 20.39 5.23
N GLU A 294 -5.37 21.74 5.16
CA GLU A 294 -6.52 22.60 4.90
C GLU A 294 -7.14 22.40 3.54
N HIS A 295 -6.33 22.19 2.50
CA HIS A 295 -6.83 21.87 1.16
C HIS A 295 -7.54 20.53 1.18
N PHE A 296 -6.92 19.48 1.70
CA PHE A 296 -7.52 18.15 1.80
C PHE A 296 -8.86 18.19 2.55
N TRP A 297 -8.90 18.86 3.70
CA TRP A 297 -10.14 19.03 4.47
C TRP A 297 -11.23 19.77 3.69
N ARG A 298 -10.86 20.79 2.92
CA ARG A 298 -11.80 21.60 2.13
C ARG A 298 -12.49 20.79 1.05
N VAL A 299 -11.74 19.90 0.37
CA VAL A 299 -12.25 19.10 -0.77
C VAL A 299 -12.74 17.70 -0.37
N ARG A 300 -12.75 17.36 0.91
CA ARG A 300 -13.02 16.00 1.40
C ARG A 300 -14.35 15.36 0.96
N HIS A 301 -15.33 16.15 0.53
CA HIS A 301 -16.63 15.67 0.06
C HIS A 301 -16.74 15.56 -1.46
N ASP A 302 -15.71 15.98 -2.18
CA ASP A 302 -15.70 16.03 -3.64
C ASP A 302 -15.03 14.80 -4.26
N PHE A 303 -14.44 13.92 -3.44
CA PHE A 303 -13.84 12.67 -3.89
C PHE A 303 -14.90 11.71 -4.42
N ASP A 304 -14.68 11.19 -5.63
CA ASP A 304 -15.62 10.29 -6.28
C ASP A 304 -14.89 9.20 -7.08
N PHE A 305 -15.63 8.23 -7.57
CA PHE A 305 -15.10 7.15 -8.39
C PHE A 305 -14.73 7.65 -9.80
N VAL A 306 -13.74 7.01 -10.42
CA VAL A 306 -13.31 7.34 -11.80
C VAL A 306 -14.34 6.93 -12.86
N ALA A 307 -15.24 6.02 -12.53
CA ALA A 307 -16.30 5.52 -13.40
C ALA A 307 -17.65 5.58 -12.69
N PRO A 308 -18.77 5.67 -13.43
CA PRO A 308 -20.10 5.62 -12.82
C PRO A 308 -20.30 4.36 -12.02
N THR A 309 -20.84 4.49 -10.79
CA THR A 309 -21.18 3.36 -9.91
C THR A 309 -22.70 3.17 -9.85
N THR A 310 -23.14 1.92 -9.84
CA THR A 310 -24.56 1.59 -9.79
C THR A 310 -24.77 0.14 -9.33
N THR A 311 -26.02 -0.32 -9.27
CA THR A 311 -26.34 -1.73 -8.99
C THR A 311 -26.04 -2.62 -10.20
N LEU A 312 -25.85 -3.93 -9.96
CA LEU A 312 -25.63 -4.92 -11.02
C LEU A 312 -26.70 -4.85 -12.10
N ASP A 313 -27.99 -4.80 -11.73
CA ASP A 313 -29.11 -4.73 -12.68
C ASP A 313 -29.04 -3.53 -13.60
N THR A 314 -28.73 -2.35 -13.04
CA THR A 314 -28.62 -1.11 -13.81
C THR A 314 -27.39 -1.15 -14.73
N ALA A 315 -26.27 -1.68 -14.25
CA ALA A 315 -25.05 -1.83 -15.06
C ALA A 315 -25.27 -2.80 -16.22
N LEU A 316 -25.91 -3.95 -15.99
CA LEU A 316 -26.27 -4.90 -17.04
C LEU A 316 -27.22 -4.32 -18.07
N ALA A 317 -28.29 -3.62 -17.63
CA ALA A 317 -29.20 -2.96 -18.54
C ALA A 317 -28.49 -1.93 -19.43
N ALA A 318 -27.57 -1.15 -18.86
CA ALA A 318 -26.75 -0.19 -19.62
C ALA A 318 -25.82 -0.90 -20.61
N ALA A 319 -25.18 -2.00 -20.20
CA ALA A 319 -24.28 -2.78 -21.05
C ALA A 319 -25.03 -3.42 -22.24
N LEU A 320 -26.22 -3.99 -22.00
CA LEU A 320 -27.05 -4.60 -23.05
C LEU A 320 -27.56 -3.57 -24.05
N ALA A 321 -27.91 -2.36 -23.58
CA ALA A 321 -28.37 -1.26 -24.43
C ALA A 321 -27.25 -0.54 -25.18
N SER A 322 -26.00 -0.70 -24.77
CA SER A 322 -24.84 0.02 -25.35
C SER A 322 -24.50 -0.47 -26.74
N ALA A 323 -24.24 0.47 -27.63
CA ALA A 323 -23.66 0.17 -28.95
C ALA A 323 -22.13 -0.04 -28.89
N ALA A 324 -21.47 0.48 -27.84
CA ALA A 324 -20.03 0.29 -27.63
C ALA A 324 -19.77 -1.11 -27.05
N LYS A 325 -18.77 -1.80 -27.62
CA LYS A 325 -18.34 -3.14 -27.20
C LYS A 325 -16.81 -3.20 -27.17
N PRO A 326 -16.19 -3.92 -26.21
CA PRO A 326 -16.85 -4.52 -25.04
C PRO A 326 -17.31 -3.47 -24.03
N PHE A 327 -18.30 -3.82 -23.21
CA PHE A 327 -18.70 -3.05 -22.04
C PHE A 327 -18.12 -3.73 -20.80
N ILE A 328 -17.40 -2.99 -19.98
CA ILE A 328 -16.71 -3.53 -18.80
C ILE A 328 -17.47 -3.09 -17.55
N ILE A 329 -17.77 -4.05 -16.69
CA ILE A 329 -18.37 -3.84 -15.37
C ILE A 329 -17.39 -4.40 -14.35
N SER A 330 -17.00 -3.58 -13.36
CA SER A 330 -16.15 -4.03 -12.26
C SER A 330 -16.99 -4.21 -10.99
N ASP A 331 -16.89 -5.38 -10.37
CA ASP A 331 -17.39 -5.58 -9.02
C ASP A 331 -16.41 -4.94 -8.02
N MET A 332 -16.92 -4.09 -7.13
CA MET A 332 -16.09 -3.39 -6.15
C MET A 332 -16.20 -4.00 -4.75
N GLY A 333 -17.16 -4.93 -4.54
CA GLY A 333 -17.47 -5.43 -3.21
C GLY A 333 -16.42 -6.40 -2.65
N ASP A 334 -15.78 -7.17 -3.52
CA ASP A 334 -14.75 -8.15 -3.15
C ASP A 334 -13.46 -7.83 -3.92
N ASN A 335 -12.82 -6.72 -3.56
CA ASN A 335 -11.61 -6.24 -4.22
C ASN A 335 -10.36 -6.91 -3.65
N PRO A 336 -9.73 -7.88 -4.34
CA PRO A 336 -8.53 -8.55 -3.84
C PRO A 336 -7.32 -7.61 -3.76
N THR A 337 -7.30 -6.52 -4.52
CA THR A 337 -6.19 -5.55 -4.45
C THR A 337 -6.28 -4.65 -3.21
N ALA A 338 -7.41 -4.69 -2.50
CA ALA A 338 -7.64 -4.03 -1.22
C ALA A 338 -7.90 -5.03 -0.08
N GLY A 339 -7.41 -6.27 -0.20
CA GLY A 339 -7.46 -7.30 0.84
C GLY A 339 -8.77 -8.07 0.91
N GLY A 340 -9.68 -7.92 -0.05
CA GLY A 340 -10.83 -8.81 -0.22
C GLY A 340 -10.40 -10.24 -0.55
N ALA A 341 -11.28 -11.22 -0.33
CA ALA A 341 -10.97 -12.62 -0.60
C ALA A 341 -10.81 -12.93 -2.08
N GLY A 342 -11.48 -12.16 -2.96
CA GLY A 342 -11.50 -12.36 -4.40
C GLY A 342 -12.27 -13.62 -4.82
N ASP A 343 -13.07 -14.20 -3.91
CA ASP A 343 -13.77 -15.46 -4.15
C ASP A 343 -15.26 -15.43 -3.84
N VAL A 344 -15.81 -14.26 -3.52
CA VAL A 344 -17.23 -14.07 -3.23
C VAL A 344 -18.06 -14.30 -4.50
N THR A 345 -19.00 -15.22 -4.42
CA THR A 345 -19.77 -15.71 -5.57
C THR A 345 -21.06 -14.94 -5.84
N TRP A 346 -21.39 -13.93 -5.05
CA TRP A 346 -22.69 -13.26 -5.10
C TRP A 346 -23.03 -12.73 -6.51
N THR A 347 -22.07 -12.02 -7.13
CA THR A 347 -22.26 -11.48 -8.50
C THR A 347 -22.37 -12.60 -9.53
N LEU A 348 -21.51 -13.62 -9.45
CA LEU A 348 -21.56 -14.75 -10.36
C LEU A 348 -22.89 -15.52 -10.26
N ALA A 349 -23.39 -15.76 -9.04
CA ALA A 349 -24.66 -16.42 -8.82
C ALA A 349 -25.83 -15.66 -9.46
N GLN A 350 -25.85 -14.33 -9.32
CA GLN A 350 -26.86 -13.47 -9.97
C GLN A 350 -26.77 -13.52 -11.51
N LEU A 351 -25.56 -13.58 -12.06
CA LEU A 351 -25.34 -13.64 -13.49
C LEU A 351 -25.81 -14.98 -14.10
N LEU A 352 -25.61 -16.09 -13.38
CA LEU A 352 -26.02 -17.42 -13.82
C LEU A 352 -27.56 -17.61 -13.85
N GLU A 353 -28.31 -16.74 -13.16
CA GLU A 353 -29.81 -16.75 -13.19
C GLU A 353 -30.37 -15.89 -14.33
N ARG A 354 -29.52 -15.26 -15.16
CA ARG A 354 -29.94 -14.33 -16.22
C ARG A 354 -30.27 -15.05 -17.50
N LEU A 355 -31.54 -15.05 -17.87
CA LEU A 355 -32.08 -15.71 -19.08
C LEU A 355 -31.59 -15.07 -20.37
N GLU A 356 -31.20 -13.79 -20.37
CA GLU A 356 -30.66 -13.09 -21.54
C GLU A 356 -29.36 -13.70 -22.06
N PHE A 357 -28.60 -14.42 -21.22
CA PHE A 357 -27.35 -15.10 -21.57
C PHE A 357 -27.55 -16.58 -21.90
N GLU A 358 -28.76 -17.13 -21.81
CA GLU A 358 -29.07 -18.51 -22.20
C GLU A 358 -29.30 -18.66 -23.72
N ASN A 359 -29.53 -17.55 -24.42
CA ASN A 359 -29.82 -17.60 -25.86
C ASN A 359 -28.52 -17.65 -26.67
N PRO A 360 -28.29 -18.69 -27.49
CA PRO A 360 -27.08 -18.81 -28.33
C PRO A 360 -26.83 -17.63 -29.27
N ASP A 361 -27.92 -16.99 -29.72
CA ASP A 361 -27.85 -15.82 -30.62
C ASP A 361 -27.90 -14.49 -29.82
N GLY A 362 -27.88 -14.57 -28.50
CA GLY A 362 -27.95 -13.43 -27.59
C GLY A 362 -26.59 -12.80 -27.26
N PRO A 363 -26.59 -11.90 -26.29
CA PRO A 363 -25.34 -11.31 -25.79
C PRO A 363 -24.52 -12.36 -25.04
N SER A 364 -23.19 -12.30 -25.17
CA SER A 364 -22.25 -13.07 -24.37
C SER A 364 -21.68 -12.23 -23.23
N LEU A 365 -21.34 -12.90 -22.12
CA LEU A 365 -20.69 -12.29 -20.96
C LEU A 365 -19.48 -13.14 -20.57
N ILE A 366 -18.37 -12.45 -20.24
CA ILE A 366 -17.19 -13.07 -19.64
C ILE A 366 -17.13 -12.62 -18.19
N TYR A 367 -17.17 -13.57 -17.26
CA TYR A 367 -16.90 -13.30 -15.84
C TYR A 367 -15.45 -13.74 -15.55
N ALA A 368 -14.61 -12.81 -15.14
CA ALA A 368 -13.20 -13.04 -14.84
C ALA A 368 -12.84 -12.32 -13.53
N SER A 369 -12.27 -13.01 -12.59
CA SER A 369 -12.04 -14.45 -12.46
C SER A 369 -12.56 -14.90 -11.08
N ILE A 370 -12.58 -16.20 -10.83
CA ILE A 370 -12.94 -16.72 -9.50
C ILE A 370 -12.10 -17.96 -9.19
N PRO A 371 -11.55 -18.09 -7.97
CA PRO A 371 -10.82 -19.28 -7.56
C PRO A 371 -11.69 -20.54 -7.62
N GLY A 372 -11.21 -21.59 -8.25
CA GLY A 372 -11.95 -22.85 -8.42
C GLY A 372 -11.04 -24.06 -8.58
N PRO A 373 -10.23 -24.46 -7.58
CA PRO A 373 -9.27 -25.55 -7.70
C PRO A 373 -9.91 -26.85 -8.18
N ALA A 374 -11.08 -27.21 -7.65
CA ALA A 374 -11.80 -28.42 -8.06
C ALA A 374 -12.25 -28.35 -9.54
N LEU A 375 -12.70 -27.17 -10.00
CA LEU A 375 -13.07 -26.94 -11.39
C LEU A 375 -11.86 -27.01 -12.31
N VAL A 376 -10.73 -26.45 -11.90
CA VAL A 376 -9.46 -26.52 -12.66
C VAL A 376 -8.96 -27.96 -12.78
N GLU A 377 -8.97 -28.73 -11.68
CA GLU A 377 -8.56 -30.13 -11.68
C GLU A 377 -9.43 -30.98 -12.63
N GLU A 378 -10.75 -30.82 -12.55
CA GLU A 378 -11.67 -31.52 -13.44
C GLU A 378 -11.46 -31.12 -14.91
N ALA A 379 -11.30 -29.82 -15.19
CA ALA A 379 -11.08 -29.31 -16.55
C ALA A 379 -9.79 -29.87 -17.17
N ILE A 380 -8.69 -29.93 -16.39
CA ILE A 380 -7.44 -30.55 -16.82
C ILE A 380 -7.67 -32.04 -17.14
N GLY A 381 -8.44 -32.73 -16.29
CA GLY A 381 -8.71 -34.16 -16.46
C GLY A 381 -9.52 -34.50 -17.72
N VAL A 382 -10.52 -33.66 -18.07
CA VAL A 382 -11.34 -33.90 -19.25
C VAL A 382 -10.79 -33.27 -20.53
N GLY A 383 -9.97 -32.22 -20.41
CA GLY A 383 -9.36 -31.50 -21.54
C GLY A 383 -10.33 -30.55 -22.26
N ILE A 384 -9.78 -29.81 -23.24
CA ILE A 384 -10.56 -28.83 -24.04
C ILE A 384 -11.65 -29.56 -24.81
N GLY A 385 -12.87 -29.05 -24.79
CA GLY A 385 -14.09 -29.66 -25.34
C GLY A 385 -14.78 -30.63 -24.38
N GLY A 386 -14.14 -30.99 -23.25
CA GLY A 386 -14.73 -31.83 -22.21
C GLY A 386 -15.79 -31.14 -21.39
N GLN A 387 -16.68 -31.91 -20.78
CA GLN A 387 -17.73 -31.41 -19.87
C GLN A 387 -17.19 -31.38 -18.45
N VAL A 388 -17.49 -30.32 -17.72
CA VAL A 388 -17.20 -30.16 -16.28
C VAL A 388 -18.46 -29.91 -15.47
N ASP A 389 -18.47 -30.37 -14.20
CA ASP A 389 -19.55 -30.16 -13.24
C ASP A 389 -18.98 -30.02 -11.82
N ALA A 390 -18.34 -28.90 -11.53
CA ALA A 390 -17.66 -28.66 -10.26
C ALA A 390 -18.06 -27.31 -9.63
N VAL A 391 -17.58 -27.07 -8.41
CA VAL A 391 -17.82 -25.83 -7.67
C VAL A 391 -16.66 -24.88 -7.78
N ALA A 392 -16.97 -23.57 -7.72
CA ALA A 392 -15.98 -22.49 -7.68
C ALA A 392 -16.39 -21.39 -6.69
N GLY A 393 -15.41 -20.68 -6.17
CA GLY A 393 -15.57 -19.55 -5.25
C GLY A 393 -15.99 -19.93 -3.84
N ALA A 394 -16.13 -18.91 -3.01
CA ALA A 394 -16.60 -18.97 -1.62
C ALA A 394 -15.86 -20.03 -0.76
N MET A 395 -14.57 -20.20 -0.99
CA MET A 395 -13.70 -21.07 -0.18
C MET A 395 -13.14 -20.33 1.03
N VAL A 396 -12.94 -19.04 0.89
CA VAL A 396 -12.43 -18.12 1.91
C VAL A 396 -13.56 -17.30 2.49
N ASP A 397 -14.41 -16.71 1.64
CA ASP A 397 -15.54 -15.88 2.09
C ASP A 397 -16.89 -16.39 1.55
N ASP A 398 -17.55 -17.21 2.35
CA ASP A 398 -18.88 -17.76 2.06
C ASP A 398 -20.03 -16.95 2.72
N ARG A 399 -19.73 -15.85 3.41
CA ARG A 399 -20.68 -15.06 4.19
C ARG A 399 -21.79 -14.42 3.34
N TYR A 400 -21.51 -14.12 2.08
CA TYR A 400 -22.41 -13.39 1.19
C TYR A 400 -23.11 -14.29 0.17
N SER A 401 -22.50 -15.42 -0.18
CA SER A 401 -23.07 -16.42 -1.11
C SER A 401 -22.30 -17.74 -0.99
N PRO A 402 -22.96 -18.89 -1.11
CA PRO A 402 -22.29 -20.19 -1.09
C PRO A 402 -21.47 -20.42 -2.38
N PRO A 403 -20.58 -21.43 -2.40
CA PRO A 403 -19.89 -21.84 -3.63
C PRO A 403 -20.88 -22.10 -4.77
N VAL A 404 -20.52 -21.66 -5.97
CA VAL A 404 -21.37 -21.82 -7.16
C VAL A 404 -20.97 -23.06 -7.94
N ARG A 405 -21.98 -23.87 -8.31
CA ARG A 405 -21.77 -25.03 -9.17
C ARG A 405 -21.80 -24.62 -10.63
N LEU A 406 -20.69 -24.84 -11.33
CA LEU A 406 -20.54 -24.55 -12.75
C LEU A 406 -20.62 -25.85 -13.56
N ARG A 407 -21.53 -25.86 -14.55
CA ARG A 407 -21.67 -26.94 -15.53
C ARG A 407 -21.43 -26.36 -16.90
N GLY A 408 -20.46 -26.91 -17.62
CA GLY A 408 -20.12 -26.32 -18.92
C GLY A 408 -19.11 -27.11 -19.70
N VAL A 409 -18.63 -26.52 -20.77
CA VAL A 409 -17.62 -27.07 -21.66
C VAL A 409 -16.32 -26.30 -21.47
N VAL A 410 -15.21 -27.00 -21.32
CA VAL A 410 -13.87 -26.39 -21.26
C VAL A 410 -13.51 -25.81 -22.62
N GLU A 411 -13.32 -24.51 -22.73
CA GLU A 411 -12.94 -23.81 -23.95
C GLU A 411 -11.43 -23.59 -24.06
N ALA A 412 -10.78 -23.31 -22.91
CA ALA A 412 -9.34 -23.15 -22.88
C ALA A 412 -8.76 -23.59 -21.52
N ILE A 413 -7.50 -23.99 -21.55
CA ILE A 413 -6.67 -24.25 -20.37
C ILE A 413 -5.37 -23.48 -20.62
N GLU A 414 -5.13 -22.46 -19.79
CA GLU A 414 -3.97 -21.61 -19.90
C GLU A 414 -3.04 -21.82 -18.69
N HIS A 415 -1.75 -21.79 -18.94
CA HIS A 415 -0.78 -21.81 -17.85
C HIS A 415 -0.54 -20.37 -17.39
N GLY A 416 -0.84 -20.13 -16.11
CA GLY A 416 -0.75 -18.81 -15.51
C GLY A 416 0.66 -18.26 -15.42
N ASP A 417 0.76 -16.95 -15.22
CA ASP A 417 2.01 -16.18 -15.21
C ASP A 417 2.55 -15.89 -13.79
N GLY A 418 2.15 -16.65 -12.79
CA GLY A 418 2.68 -16.58 -11.42
C GLY A 418 1.70 -16.20 -10.33
N ALA A 419 0.54 -15.61 -10.60
CA ALA A 419 -0.52 -15.41 -9.62
C ALA A 419 -1.51 -16.59 -9.63
N ALA A 420 -1.81 -17.12 -10.81
CA ALA A 420 -2.54 -18.37 -11.01
C ALA A 420 -1.61 -19.39 -11.69
N GLU A 421 -1.51 -20.61 -11.14
CA GLU A 421 -0.72 -21.68 -11.75
C GLU A 421 -1.38 -22.18 -13.04
N THR A 422 -2.72 -22.25 -13.05
CA THR A 422 -3.51 -22.66 -14.21
C THR A 422 -4.86 -21.95 -14.18
N GLU A 423 -5.23 -21.41 -15.34
CA GLU A 423 -6.54 -20.81 -15.58
C GLU A 423 -7.32 -21.66 -16.57
N VAL A 424 -8.64 -21.77 -16.35
CA VAL A 424 -9.52 -22.49 -17.26
C VAL A 424 -10.68 -21.60 -17.68
N ILE A 425 -11.01 -21.62 -18.97
CA ILE A 425 -12.20 -20.97 -19.50
C ILE A 425 -13.27 -22.00 -19.68
N VAL A 426 -14.39 -21.82 -19.00
CA VAL A 426 -15.54 -22.73 -19.07
C VAL A 426 -16.74 -21.97 -19.63
N ARG A 427 -17.27 -22.44 -20.76
CA ARG A 427 -18.52 -21.93 -21.31
C ARG A 427 -19.69 -22.59 -20.59
N VAL A 428 -20.50 -21.74 -19.94
CA VAL A 428 -21.74 -22.12 -19.25
C VAL A 428 -22.91 -21.68 -20.11
N GLY A 429 -23.86 -22.57 -20.31
CA GLY A 429 -24.99 -22.32 -21.22
C GLY A 429 -24.73 -22.75 -22.65
N SER A 430 -25.56 -22.25 -23.57
CA SER A 430 -25.58 -22.66 -24.99
C SER A 430 -24.66 -21.84 -25.87
#